data_f925e1391d3b007cc4d4b91f0007b637
#
_entry.id   f925e1391d3b007cc4d4b91f0007b637
#
_cell.length_a   1.000
_cell.length_b   1.000
_cell.length_c   1.000
_cell.angle_alpha   90.00
_cell.angle_beta   90.00
_cell.angle_gamma   90.00
#
_symmetry.space_group_name_H-M   'P 1'
#
loop_
_entity.id
_entity.type
_entity.pdbx_description
1 polymer ?
#
loop_
_entity_poly.entity_id
_entity_poly.type
_entity_poly.pdbx_seq_one_letter_code
_entity_poly.pdbx_strand_id
1 'polypeptide(L)'
;MKTNIIVSVLRVKGYWHLLVKYTENGQPIRYQMSTAISTDQPLQKAELARRRMLSELYELNCMDALCEKWDPSPDMRYQPVSNWLNHWLSERCESIAERTHDRYAIIVHHACQFFDEKELTLYSVSPLALEEYRDAMLAYGYSSRTIQAHFVLLRAAFDAACHCGLNRSNPICGVQLPHVERDIPRPYSTDEQRCLLTALQGTDLHLPVLLALLYGLRRGEVCGLCWDDIDWENKLLYVRHNSMLVHDEAGRGRVVCSDKLKTQSSYRSFPLHPQVEQLLRAKQPHRLCGPVFEGRYGGSLSPSSLGSKFRRFLKDNHLRHIRFHDLRHTCATSLAQRGCDTTDIQAYMGHSNPGTTSRYIHPEINENARSLQRLEKALACVS
;
A
#
# COMPACT_ATOMS: atom_id res chain seq x y z
N MET A 1 47.52 -16.74 17.47
CA MET A 1 46.91 -17.16 18.75
C MET A 1 45.96 -16.05 19.20
N LYS A 2 44.73 -16.38 19.50
CA LYS A 2 43.74 -15.41 19.97
C LYS A 2 43.90 -15.20 21.46
N THR A 3 44.02 -13.94 21.89
CA THR A 3 44.19 -13.56 23.30
C THR A 3 43.14 -12.53 23.71
N ASN A 4 42.84 -12.44 25.00
CA ASN A 4 41.88 -11.47 25.56
C ASN A 4 40.46 -11.57 25.00
N ILE A 5 39.93 -12.80 24.96
CA ILE A 5 38.54 -13.01 24.47
C ILE A 5 37.55 -12.54 25.53
N ILE A 6 36.71 -11.59 25.16
CA ILE A 6 35.62 -11.05 25.97
C ILE A 6 34.31 -11.18 25.20
N VAL A 7 33.31 -11.82 25.79
CA VAL A 7 31.93 -11.86 25.24
C VAL A 7 31.01 -11.09 26.17
N SER A 8 30.34 -10.10 25.64
CA SER A 8 29.40 -9.24 26.36
C SER A 8 28.00 -9.35 25.75
N VAL A 9 26.96 -9.24 26.57
CA VAL A 9 25.60 -9.15 26.11
C VAL A 9 25.23 -7.68 25.88
N LEU A 10 24.66 -7.37 24.75
CA LEU A 10 24.19 -6.03 24.39
C LEU A 10 22.74 -6.05 24.05
N ARG A 11 22.03 -4.98 24.38
CA ARG A 11 20.69 -4.73 23.94
C ARG A 11 20.71 -3.86 22.68
N VAL A 12 20.25 -4.40 21.56
CA VAL A 12 20.21 -3.67 20.29
C VAL A 12 18.81 -3.79 19.72
N LYS A 13 18.07 -2.70 19.70
CA LYS A 13 16.77 -2.50 19.03
C LYS A 13 15.77 -3.68 19.15
N GLY A 14 15.53 -4.13 20.37
CA GLY A 14 14.52 -5.16 20.65
C GLY A 14 15.05 -6.60 20.70
N TYR A 15 16.33 -6.82 20.44
CA TYR A 15 16.98 -8.13 20.54
C TYR A 15 18.25 -8.09 21.39
N TRP A 16 18.56 -9.24 22.00
CA TRP A 16 19.83 -9.45 22.68
C TRP A 16 20.89 -9.84 21.66
N HIS A 17 22.05 -9.19 21.73
CA HIS A 17 23.24 -9.48 20.90
C HIS A 17 24.42 -9.87 21.76
N LEU A 18 25.29 -10.72 21.23
CA LEU A 18 26.58 -11.04 21.80
C LEU A 18 27.65 -10.23 21.07
N LEU A 19 28.48 -9.54 21.85
CA LEU A 19 29.63 -8.81 21.35
C LEU A 19 30.87 -9.57 21.77
N VAL A 20 31.57 -10.15 20.80
CA VAL A 20 32.86 -10.83 21.00
C VAL A 20 33.99 -9.86 20.67
N LYS A 21 34.93 -9.67 21.60
CA LYS A 21 36.16 -8.91 21.40
C LYS A 21 37.32 -9.82 21.67
N TYR A 22 38.33 -9.82 20.83
CA TYR A 22 39.57 -10.57 21.02
C TYR A 22 40.71 -9.90 20.25
N THR A 23 41.94 -10.27 20.59
CA THR A 23 43.14 -9.83 19.88
C THR A 23 43.69 -10.99 19.08
N GLU A 24 43.94 -10.81 17.80
CA GLU A 24 44.55 -11.79 16.91
C GLU A 24 45.76 -11.15 16.20
N ASN A 25 46.91 -11.77 16.33
CA ASN A 25 48.16 -11.25 15.77
C ASN A 25 48.46 -9.77 16.16
N GLY A 26 48.08 -9.39 17.39
CA GLY A 26 48.28 -8.04 17.90
C GLY A 26 47.21 -7.02 17.45
N GLN A 27 46.26 -7.41 16.62
CA GLN A 27 45.16 -6.55 16.14
C GLN A 27 43.87 -6.83 16.94
N PRO A 28 43.18 -5.79 17.43
CA PRO A 28 41.92 -5.96 18.13
C PRO A 28 40.80 -6.24 17.11
N ILE A 29 40.10 -7.35 17.28
CA ILE A 29 38.98 -7.75 16.48
C ILE A 29 37.67 -7.67 17.29
N ARG A 30 36.61 -7.21 16.70
CA ARG A 30 35.29 -7.09 17.31
C ARG A 30 34.24 -7.73 16.43
N TYR A 31 33.49 -8.66 16.98
CA TYR A 31 32.41 -9.38 16.33
C TYR A 31 31.11 -9.18 17.09
N GLN A 32 30.00 -8.91 16.38
CA GLN A 32 28.68 -8.78 17.00
C GLN A 32 27.71 -9.75 16.31
N MET A 33 27.01 -10.55 17.09
CA MET A 33 26.10 -11.59 16.62
C MET A 33 24.73 -11.41 17.28
N SER A 34 23.65 -11.64 16.56
CA SER A 34 22.31 -11.69 17.14
C SER A 34 22.09 -13.04 17.82
N THR A 35 21.43 -13.02 18.99
CA THR A 35 21.01 -14.26 19.66
C THR A 35 19.65 -14.74 19.18
N ALA A 36 18.96 -13.98 18.31
CA ALA A 36 17.54 -14.15 17.98
C ALA A 36 16.58 -14.12 19.20
N ILE A 37 17.06 -13.74 20.37
CA ILE A 37 16.28 -13.64 21.60
C ILE A 37 15.75 -12.21 21.73
N SER A 38 14.40 -12.03 21.72
CA SER A 38 13.77 -10.72 21.96
C SER A 38 14.14 -10.16 23.33
N THR A 39 14.28 -8.84 23.45
CA THR A 39 14.49 -8.17 24.74
C THR A 39 13.29 -8.24 25.68
N ASP A 40 12.14 -8.71 25.21
CA ASP A 40 10.96 -9.03 26.04
C ASP A 40 11.17 -10.33 26.82
N GLN A 41 12.14 -11.14 26.41
CA GLN A 41 12.56 -12.32 27.16
C GLN A 41 13.62 -11.97 28.22
N PRO A 42 13.63 -12.71 29.33
CA PRO A 42 14.54 -12.42 30.44
C PRO A 42 16.03 -12.42 30.01
N LEU A 43 16.80 -11.45 30.52
CA LEU A 43 18.24 -11.34 30.29
C LEU A 43 19.01 -12.66 30.58
N GLN A 44 18.49 -13.48 31.48
CA GLN A 44 19.05 -14.80 31.83
C GLN A 44 19.20 -15.73 30.62
N LYS A 45 18.31 -15.66 29.63
CA LYS A 45 18.43 -16.44 28.40
C LYS A 45 19.59 -15.97 27.53
N ALA A 46 19.80 -14.68 27.43
CA ALA A 46 20.93 -14.10 26.72
C ALA A 46 22.26 -14.38 27.43
N GLU A 47 22.28 -14.38 28.76
CA GLU A 47 23.43 -14.76 29.56
C GLU A 47 23.77 -16.27 29.45
N LEU A 48 22.76 -17.12 29.31
CA LEU A 48 22.96 -18.54 29.03
C LEU A 48 23.62 -18.73 27.65
N ALA A 49 23.11 -18.01 26.62
CA ALA A 49 23.71 -18.01 25.29
C ALA A 49 25.16 -17.52 25.31
N ARG A 50 25.47 -16.47 26.10
CA ARG A 50 26.82 -15.98 26.29
C ARG A 50 27.76 -17.04 26.89
N ARG A 51 27.32 -17.72 27.95
CA ARG A 51 28.13 -18.77 28.60
C ARG A 51 28.41 -19.93 27.65
N ARG A 52 27.40 -20.34 26.89
CA ARG A 52 27.50 -21.41 25.90
C ARG A 52 28.48 -21.03 24.79
N MET A 53 28.39 -19.83 24.25
CA MET A 53 29.31 -19.31 23.24
C MET A 53 30.75 -19.26 23.76
N LEU A 54 30.96 -18.80 24.99
CA LEU A 54 32.30 -18.79 25.60
C LEU A 54 32.91 -20.19 25.70
N SER A 55 32.14 -21.18 26.16
CA SER A 55 32.57 -22.58 26.24
C SER A 55 32.98 -23.11 24.85
N GLU A 56 32.16 -22.89 23.87
CA GLU A 56 32.40 -23.35 22.50
C GLU A 56 33.59 -22.63 21.84
N LEU A 57 33.82 -21.34 22.15
CA LEU A 57 34.99 -20.58 21.69
C LEU A 57 36.30 -21.18 22.19
N TYR A 58 36.32 -21.63 23.46
CA TYR A 58 37.48 -22.29 24.05
C TYR A 58 37.69 -23.69 23.46
N GLU A 59 36.61 -24.43 23.14
CA GLU A 59 36.70 -25.78 22.58
C GLU A 59 37.15 -25.78 21.11
N LEU A 60 36.61 -24.88 20.29
CA LEU A 60 36.83 -24.87 18.83
C LEU A 60 38.11 -24.10 18.44
N ASN A 61 38.55 -23.17 19.27
CA ASN A 61 39.73 -22.29 19.02
C ASN A 61 39.70 -21.60 17.62
N CYS A 62 38.53 -21.55 16.98
CA CYS A 62 38.29 -21.00 15.64
C CYS A 62 36.96 -20.23 15.60
N MET A 63 37.06 -18.93 15.27
CA MET A 63 35.86 -18.08 15.18
C MET A 63 34.99 -18.41 13.98
N ASP A 64 35.57 -18.86 12.88
CA ASP A 64 34.78 -19.16 11.66
C ASP A 64 33.91 -20.38 11.91
N ALA A 65 34.43 -21.44 12.53
CA ALA A 65 33.62 -22.61 12.92
C ALA A 65 32.56 -22.26 13.97
N LEU A 66 32.81 -21.27 14.85
CA LEU A 66 31.84 -20.80 15.82
C LEU A 66 30.74 -20.00 15.14
N CYS A 67 31.08 -19.14 14.17
CA CYS A 67 30.11 -18.39 13.38
C CYS A 67 29.21 -19.33 12.58
N GLU A 68 29.76 -20.39 11.96
CA GLU A 68 28.97 -21.40 11.24
C GLU A 68 28.05 -22.19 12.18
N LYS A 69 28.41 -22.42 13.41
CA LYS A 69 27.61 -23.18 14.38
C LYS A 69 26.51 -22.35 15.05
N TRP A 70 26.77 -21.07 15.32
CA TRP A 70 25.84 -20.18 16.03
C TRP A 70 24.96 -19.34 15.08
N ASP A 71 25.42 -19.12 13.87
CA ASP A 71 24.67 -18.53 12.77
C ASP A 71 24.77 -19.49 11.56
N PRO A 72 24.00 -20.60 11.57
CA PRO A 72 24.07 -21.65 10.53
C PRO A 72 23.60 -21.13 9.18
N SER A 73 22.99 -19.97 9.12
CA SER A 73 22.82 -19.28 7.84
C SER A 73 24.15 -18.62 7.45
N PRO A 74 24.63 -18.84 6.21
CA PRO A 74 25.79 -18.11 5.71
C PRO A 74 25.55 -16.62 5.92
N ASP A 75 26.54 -15.92 6.48
CA ASP A 75 26.40 -14.51 6.90
C ASP A 75 25.67 -13.70 5.83
N MET A 76 24.41 -13.34 6.08
CA MET A 76 23.51 -12.69 5.13
C MET A 76 24.10 -11.40 4.56
N ARG A 77 25.12 -10.81 5.21
CA ARG A 77 25.82 -9.61 4.71
C ARG A 77 26.57 -9.89 3.40
N TYR A 78 27.12 -11.10 3.25
CA TYR A 78 27.87 -11.53 2.05
C TYR A 78 27.03 -12.32 1.07
N GLN A 79 25.76 -12.56 1.37
CA GLN A 79 24.81 -13.14 0.45
C GLN A 79 24.31 -12.10 -0.56
N PRO A 80 23.86 -12.51 -1.75
CA PRO A 80 23.17 -11.63 -2.69
C PRO A 80 22.05 -10.84 -2.01
N VAL A 81 21.90 -9.57 -2.38
CA VAL A 81 20.79 -8.72 -1.89
C VAL A 81 19.44 -9.39 -2.12
N SER A 82 19.30 -10.14 -3.21
CA SER A 82 18.10 -10.91 -3.56
C SER A 82 17.69 -11.92 -2.48
N ASN A 83 18.65 -12.59 -1.84
CA ASN A 83 18.36 -13.52 -0.73
C ASN A 83 17.71 -12.80 0.45
N TRP A 84 18.24 -11.63 0.81
CA TRP A 84 17.66 -10.81 1.87
C TRP A 84 16.25 -10.30 1.50
N LEU A 85 16.08 -9.76 0.29
CA LEU A 85 14.79 -9.21 -0.14
C LEU A 85 13.70 -10.29 -0.17
N ASN A 86 14.01 -11.49 -0.65
CA ASN A 86 13.09 -12.62 -0.66
C ASN A 86 12.77 -13.10 0.77
N HIS A 87 13.77 -13.21 1.64
CA HIS A 87 13.56 -13.55 3.04
C HIS A 87 12.67 -12.51 3.75
N TRP A 88 13.00 -11.23 3.62
CA TRP A 88 12.23 -10.13 4.20
C TRP A 88 10.78 -10.10 3.71
N LEU A 89 10.54 -10.43 2.44
CA LEU A 89 9.19 -10.50 1.87
C LEU A 89 8.42 -11.70 2.41
N SER A 90 9.08 -12.87 2.53
CA SER A 90 8.44 -14.08 3.06
C SER A 90 7.99 -13.93 4.52
N GLU A 91 8.78 -13.27 5.37
CA GLU A 91 8.40 -13.01 6.77
C GLU A 91 7.16 -12.10 6.88
N ARG A 92 6.87 -11.32 5.84
CA ARG A 92 5.74 -10.39 5.83
C ARG A 92 4.47 -10.94 5.21
N CYS A 93 4.52 -12.11 4.59
CA CYS A 93 3.36 -12.66 3.85
C CYS A 93 2.10 -12.80 4.74
N GLU A 94 2.26 -13.16 6.03
CA GLU A 94 1.16 -13.30 6.98
C GLU A 94 0.63 -11.96 7.50
N SER A 95 1.45 -10.91 7.48
CA SER A 95 1.13 -9.60 8.08
C SER A 95 0.52 -8.60 7.11
N ILE A 96 0.57 -8.87 5.81
CA ILE A 96 0.10 -7.96 4.76
C ILE A 96 -1.00 -8.62 3.91
N ALA A 97 -1.91 -7.78 3.37
CA ALA A 97 -2.94 -8.28 2.48
C ALA A 97 -2.34 -8.89 1.20
N GLU A 98 -2.90 -10.01 0.72
CA GLU A 98 -2.48 -10.77 -0.47
C GLU A 98 -2.12 -9.85 -1.66
N ARG A 99 -2.98 -8.91 -2.00
CA ARG A 99 -2.72 -7.93 -3.09
C ARG A 99 -1.53 -7.02 -2.83
N THR A 100 -1.23 -6.71 -1.58
CA THR A 100 -0.05 -5.92 -1.22
C THR A 100 1.19 -6.76 -1.37
N HIS A 101 1.11 -8.04 -0.98
CA HIS A 101 2.16 -9.02 -1.18
C HIS A 101 2.50 -9.18 -2.67
N ASP A 102 1.50 -9.40 -3.55
CA ASP A 102 1.71 -9.49 -5.00
C ASP A 102 2.47 -8.28 -5.56
N ARG A 103 2.04 -7.08 -5.16
CA ARG A 103 2.73 -5.86 -5.57
C ARG A 103 4.16 -5.79 -5.08
N TYR A 104 4.42 -6.23 -3.86
CA TYR A 104 5.77 -6.25 -3.28
C TYR A 104 6.63 -7.30 -3.98
N ALA A 105 6.08 -8.47 -4.29
CA ALA A 105 6.76 -9.52 -5.03
C ALA A 105 7.24 -9.06 -6.41
N ILE A 106 6.41 -8.32 -7.14
CA ILE A 106 6.81 -7.73 -8.44
C ILE A 106 7.99 -6.77 -8.26
N ILE A 107 7.94 -5.90 -7.26
CA ILE A 107 9.01 -4.92 -7.00
C ILE A 107 10.30 -5.64 -6.59
N VAL A 108 10.19 -6.61 -5.68
CA VAL A 108 11.32 -7.42 -5.22
C VAL A 108 11.93 -8.17 -6.40
N HIS A 109 11.12 -8.81 -7.24
CA HIS A 109 11.60 -9.52 -8.42
C HIS A 109 12.44 -8.63 -9.35
N HIS A 110 11.95 -7.43 -9.69
CA HIS A 110 12.71 -6.50 -10.54
C HIS A 110 14.00 -6.02 -9.88
N ALA A 111 13.96 -5.76 -8.57
CA ALA A 111 15.14 -5.34 -7.83
C ALA A 111 16.18 -6.47 -7.75
N CYS A 112 15.74 -7.72 -7.49
CA CYS A 112 16.62 -8.89 -7.47
C CYS A 112 17.33 -9.08 -8.79
N GLN A 113 16.63 -8.99 -9.93
CA GLN A 113 17.26 -9.11 -11.25
C GLN A 113 18.43 -8.14 -11.41
N PHE A 114 18.24 -6.86 -11.08
CA PHE A 114 19.30 -5.86 -11.18
C PHE A 114 20.46 -6.12 -10.22
N PHE A 115 20.17 -6.46 -8.96
CA PHE A 115 21.19 -6.68 -7.95
C PHE A 115 22.00 -7.96 -8.22
N ASP A 116 21.37 -9.01 -8.74
CA ASP A 116 22.03 -10.26 -9.11
C ASP A 116 22.92 -10.09 -10.35
N GLU A 117 22.47 -9.32 -11.37
CA GLU A 117 23.30 -8.97 -12.53
C GLU A 117 24.58 -8.19 -12.13
N LYS A 118 24.52 -7.43 -11.05
CA LYS A 118 25.66 -6.67 -10.51
C LYS A 118 26.43 -7.42 -9.42
N GLU A 119 26.03 -8.66 -9.10
CA GLU A 119 26.60 -9.49 -8.03
C GLU A 119 26.66 -8.75 -6.68
N LEU A 120 25.63 -7.93 -6.37
CA LEU A 120 25.62 -7.11 -5.17
C LEU A 120 25.18 -7.93 -3.94
N THR A 121 25.94 -7.75 -2.88
CA THR A 121 25.63 -8.29 -1.54
C THR A 121 25.11 -7.18 -0.63
N LEU A 122 24.50 -7.54 0.51
CA LEU A 122 24.11 -6.53 1.52
C LEU A 122 25.30 -5.71 2.02
N TYR A 123 26.49 -6.30 2.03
CA TYR A 123 27.72 -5.61 2.44
C TYR A 123 28.22 -4.61 1.38
N SER A 124 28.11 -4.96 0.11
CA SER A 124 28.62 -4.16 -1.02
C SER A 124 27.64 -3.14 -1.57
N VAL A 125 26.33 -3.29 -1.28
CA VAL A 125 25.32 -2.36 -1.79
C VAL A 125 25.56 -0.94 -1.25
N SER A 126 25.69 0.01 -2.15
CA SER A 126 25.99 1.40 -1.86
C SER A 126 24.92 2.34 -2.40
N PRO A 127 24.87 3.61 -1.96
CA PRO A 127 24.01 4.61 -2.57
C PRO A 127 24.22 4.74 -4.09
N LEU A 128 25.45 4.62 -4.56
CA LEU A 128 25.78 4.67 -5.99
C LEU A 128 25.14 3.53 -6.77
N ALA A 129 25.21 2.30 -6.27
CA ALA A 129 24.55 1.14 -6.89
C ALA A 129 23.02 1.30 -6.95
N LEU A 130 22.42 1.96 -5.96
CA LEU A 130 20.99 2.26 -5.94
C LEU A 130 20.64 3.41 -6.91
N GLU A 131 21.52 4.37 -7.12
CA GLU A 131 21.36 5.37 -8.15
C GLU A 131 21.44 4.76 -9.55
N GLU A 132 22.34 3.81 -9.78
CA GLU A 132 22.39 3.03 -11.03
C GLU A 132 21.07 2.24 -11.25
N TYR A 133 20.50 1.66 -10.19
CA TYR A 133 19.19 1.02 -10.27
C TYR A 133 18.09 2.01 -10.68
N ARG A 134 18.05 3.19 -10.05
CA ARG A 134 17.14 4.28 -10.41
C ARG A 134 17.27 4.65 -11.89
N ASP A 135 18.49 4.83 -12.34
CA ASP A 135 18.80 5.30 -13.69
C ASP A 135 18.48 4.21 -14.74
N ALA A 136 18.70 2.95 -14.43
CA ALA A 136 18.24 1.82 -15.23
C ALA A 136 16.71 1.81 -15.36
N MET A 137 15.98 2.02 -14.28
CA MET A 137 14.51 2.11 -14.33
C MET A 137 14.04 3.28 -15.18
N LEU A 138 14.72 4.44 -15.11
CA LEU A 138 14.42 5.60 -15.97
C LEU A 138 14.67 5.27 -17.44
N ALA A 139 15.77 4.61 -17.75
CA ALA A 139 16.11 4.19 -19.12
C ALA A 139 15.10 3.18 -19.70
N TYR A 140 14.52 2.31 -18.87
CA TYR A 140 13.41 1.42 -19.24
C TYR A 140 12.07 2.14 -19.39
N GLY A 141 11.98 3.43 -19.08
CA GLY A 141 10.75 4.22 -19.22
C GLY A 141 9.78 4.10 -18.06
N TYR A 142 10.21 3.64 -16.88
CA TYR A 142 9.36 3.66 -15.71
C TYR A 142 9.04 5.09 -15.24
N SER A 143 7.79 5.30 -14.80
CA SER A 143 7.39 6.61 -14.27
C SER A 143 8.09 6.92 -12.94
N SER A 144 8.33 8.22 -12.65
CA SER A 144 8.87 8.67 -11.36
C SER A 144 8.09 8.10 -10.15
N ARG A 145 6.77 7.97 -10.27
CA ARG A 145 5.92 7.37 -9.23
C ARG A 145 6.21 5.88 -9.03
N THR A 146 6.46 5.13 -10.08
CA THR A 146 6.83 3.71 -10.00
C THR A 146 8.19 3.57 -9.34
N ILE A 147 9.17 4.37 -9.73
CA ILE A 147 10.50 4.39 -9.14
C ILE A 147 10.41 4.70 -7.64
N GLN A 148 9.67 5.74 -7.25
CA GLN A 148 9.47 6.05 -5.83
C GLN A 148 8.83 4.88 -5.06
N ALA A 149 7.88 4.15 -5.67
CA ALA A 149 7.28 2.99 -5.01
C ALA A 149 8.29 1.85 -4.79
N HIS A 150 9.23 1.62 -5.71
CA HIS A 150 10.33 0.68 -5.53
C HIS A 150 11.23 1.11 -4.36
N PHE A 151 11.65 2.36 -4.35
CA PHE A 151 12.55 2.88 -3.30
C PHE A 151 11.89 2.95 -1.92
N VAL A 152 10.59 3.18 -1.82
CA VAL A 152 9.84 3.08 -0.54
C VAL A 152 9.89 1.66 0.01
N LEU A 153 9.69 0.65 -0.84
CA LEU A 153 9.75 -0.75 -0.42
C LEU A 153 11.18 -1.16 -0.05
N LEU A 154 12.15 -0.85 -0.90
CA LEU A 154 13.57 -1.16 -0.65
C LEU A 154 14.06 -0.47 0.62
N ARG A 155 13.62 0.77 0.89
CA ARG A 155 13.93 1.48 2.14
C ARG A 155 13.48 0.66 3.35
N ALA A 156 12.24 0.15 3.33
CA ALA A 156 11.73 -0.67 4.42
C ALA A 156 12.50 -2.00 4.59
N ALA A 157 12.94 -2.61 3.48
CA ALA A 157 13.74 -3.83 3.52
C ALA A 157 15.15 -3.58 4.04
N PHE A 158 15.82 -2.49 3.62
CA PHE A 158 17.14 -2.11 4.14
C PHE A 158 17.10 -1.57 5.57
N ASP A 159 16.02 -0.89 5.99
CA ASP A 159 15.82 -0.53 7.39
C ASP A 159 15.71 -1.79 8.26
N ALA A 160 15.00 -2.81 7.79
CA ALA A 160 14.94 -4.10 8.47
C ALA A 160 16.32 -4.77 8.55
N ALA A 161 17.12 -4.73 7.47
CA ALA A 161 18.51 -5.23 7.49
C ALA A 161 19.37 -4.50 8.52
N CYS A 162 19.21 -3.18 8.64
CA CYS A 162 19.89 -2.40 9.67
C CYS A 162 19.43 -2.79 11.10
N HIS A 163 18.13 -3.04 11.28
CA HIS A 163 17.60 -3.51 12.57
C HIS A 163 18.13 -4.89 12.96
N CYS A 164 18.33 -5.77 11.99
CA CYS A 164 18.96 -7.09 12.21
C CYS A 164 20.50 -7.01 12.39
N GLY A 165 21.10 -5.82 12.26
CA GLY A 165 22.55 -5.65 12.38
C GLY A 165 23.33 -6.08 11.13
N LEU A 166 22.65 -6.38 10.02
CA LEU A 166 23.27 -6.78 8.76
C LEU A 166 23.91 -5.61 8.01
N ASN A 167 23.34 -4.41 8.15
CA ASN A 167 23.89 -3.17 7.59
C ASN A 167 24.09 -2.12 8.69
N ARG A 168 25.13 -1.29 8.54
CA ARG A 168 25.37 -0.17 9.47
C ARG A 168 24.41 0.99 9.29
N SER A 169 24.01 1.25 8.05
CA SER A 169 23.09 2.32 7.66
C SER A 169 22.31 1.90 6.42
N ASN A 170 21.14 2.50 6.25
CA ASN A 170 20.32 2.27 5.07
C ASN A 170 20.92 3.02 3.87
N PRO A 171 21.38 2.31 2.81
CA PRO A 171 22.03 2.93 1.66
C PRO A 171 21.09 3.82 0.84
N ILE A 172 19.78 3.67 0.99
CA ILE A 172 18.78 4.51 0.28
C ILE A 172 18.76 5.95 0.79
N CYS A 173 19.23 6.20 2.01
CA CYS A 173 19.20 7.55 2.59
C CYS A 173 20.01 8.59 1.79
N GLY A 174 21.01 8.14 1.01
CA GLY A 174 21.84 8.99 0.15
C GLY A 174 21.34 9.17 -1.28
N VAL A 175 20.25 8.48 -1.67
CA VAL A 175 19.78 8.44 -3.07
C VAL A 175 18.79 9.56 -3.35
N GLN A 176 19.05 10.34 -4.42
CA GLN A 176 18.10 11.33 -4.91
C GLN A 176 17.09 10.66 -5.85
N LEU A 177 15.80 10.77 -5.52
CA LEU A 177 14.72 10.22 -6.32
C LEU A 177 14.15 11.27 -7.28
N PRO A 178 13.64 10.85 -8.45
CA PRO A 178 13.01 11.76 -9.38
C PRO A 178 11.77 12.39 -8.77
N HIS A 179 11.54 13.66 -9.08
CA HIS A 179 10.36 14.38 -8.65
C HIS A 179 9.09 13.74 -9.25
N VAL A 180 8.07 13.57 -8.44
CA VAL A 180 6.74 13.13 -8.91
C VAL A 180 5.85 14.35 -8.99
N GLU A 181 5.56 14.76 -10.20
CA GLU A 181 4.49 15.72 -10.43
C GLU A 181 3.17 15.14 -9.90
N ARG A 182 2.51 15.90 -9.05
CA ARG A 182 1.19 15.55 -8.55
C ARG A 182 0.19 15.84 -9.66
N ASP A 183 -0.21 14.80 -10.37
CA ASP A 183 -1.37 14.86 -11.24
C ASP A 183 -2.62 15.12 -10.35
N ILE A 184 -3.06 16.37 -10.32
CA ILE A 184 -4.25 16.77 -9.59
C ILE A 184 -5.44 16.33 -10.45
N PRO A 185 -6.23 15.34 -9.99
CA PRO A 185 -7.39 14.88 -10.75
C PRO A 185 -8.33 16.06 -10.96
N ARG A 186 -8.59 16.41 -12.21
CA ARG A 186 -9.61 17.41 -12.55
C ARG A 186 -10.98 16.74 -12.51
N PRO A 187 -11.82 17.00 -11.49
CA PRO A 187 -13.16 16.45 -11.42
C PRO A 187 -14.00 16.93 -12.60
N TYR A 188 -15.08 16.23 -12.92
CA TYR A 188 -16.02 16.70 -13.92
C TYR A 188 -16.83 17.89 -13.39
N SER A 189 -16.96 18.91 -14.22
CA SER A 189 -17.89 20.03 -13.98
C SER A 189 -19.35 19.53 -14.00
N THR A 190 -20.29 20.35 -13.55
CA THR A 190 -21.72 20.00 -13.58
C THR A 190 -22.20 19.70 -15.00
N ASP A 191 -21.72 20.45 -16.00
CA ASP A 191 -22.09 20.23 -17.39
C ASP A 191 -21.47 18.96 -17.96
N GLU A 192 -20.21 18.67 -17.64
CA GLU A 192 -19.57 17.41 -18.02
C GLU A 192 -20.28 16.20 -17.38
N GLN A 193 -20.74 16.32 -16.12
CA GLN A 193 -21.54 15.29 -15.45
C GLN A 193 -22.89 15.08 -16.17
N ARG A 194 -23.55 16.17 -16.57
CA ARG A 194 -24.83 16.10 -17.31
C ARG A 194 -24.65 15.42 -18.68
N CYS A 195 -23.62 15.80 -19.43
CA CYS A 195 -23.28 15.18 -20.72
C CYS A 195 -23.00 13.67 -20.54
N LEU A 196 -22.19 13.31 -19.53
CA LEU A 196 -21.90 11.91 -19.23
C LEU A 196 -23.17 11.11 -18.91
N LEU A 197 -24.02 11.61 -18.01
CA LEU A 197 -25.25 10.91 -17.60
C LEU A 197 -26.24 10.77 -18.74
N THR A 198 -26.36 11.78 -19.62
CA THR A 198 -27.19 11.70 -20.82
C THR A 198 -26.69 10.63 -21.79
N ALA A 199 -25.37 10.60 -22.04
CA ALA A 199 -24.77 9.59 -22.93
C ALA A 199 -24.88 8.16 -22.36
N LEU A 200 -24.95 8.00 -21.05
CA LEU A 200 -25.03 6.69 -20.37
C LEU A 200 -26.43 6.08 -20.38
N GLN A 201 -27.48 6.84 -20.73
CA GLN A 201 -28.87 6.33 -20.74
C GLN A 201 -28.99 5.08 -21.60
N GLY A 202 -29.63 4.04 -21.06
CA GLY A 202 -29.82 2.76 -21.76
C GLY A 202 -28.58 1.88 -21.87
N THR A 203 -27.44 2.27 -21.29
CA THR A 203 -26.20 1.46 -21.30
C THR A 203 -25.99 0.71 -19.97
N ASP A 204 -25.21 -0.39 -20.03
CA ASP A 204 -24.82 -1.15 -18.83
C ASP A 204 -23.92 -0.37 -17.86
N LEU A 205 -23.34 0.75 -18.30
CA LEU A 205 -22.48 1.60 -17.49
C LEU A 205 -23.26 2.65 -16.69
N HIS A 206 -24.54 2.88 -16.99
CA HIS A 206 -25.34 3.90 -16.34
C HIS A 206 -25.40 3.72 -14.83
N LEU A 207 -25.84 2.55 -14.36
CA LEU A 207 -25.93 2.26 -12.92
C LEU A 207 -24.56 2.29 -12.21
N PRO A 208 -23.49 1.63 -12.69
CA PRO A 208 -22.17 1.72 -12.07
C PRO A 208 -21.63 3.14 -11.91
N VAL A 209 -21.80 3.97 -12.95
CA VAL A 209 -21.35 5.36 -12.93
C VAL A 209 -22.19 6.22 -11.99
N LEU A 210 -23.51 6.01 -11.98
CA LEU A 210 -24.42 6.72 -11.10
C LEU A 210 -24.11 6.43 -9.62
N LEU A 211 -23.83 5.16 -9.27
CA LEU A 211 -23.39 4.77 -7.92
C LEU A 211 -22.09 5.47 -7.50
N ALA A 212 -21.13 5.59 -8.42
CA ALA A 212 -19.88 6.29 -8.14
C ALA A 212 -20.03 7.81 -8.01
N LEU A 213 -20.93 8.43 -8.81
CA LEU A 213 -21.18 9.87 -8.77
C LEU A 213 -22.07 10.30 -7.60
N LEU A 214 -23.11 9.53 -7.27
CA LEU A 214 -24.04 9.88 -6.18
C LEU A 214 -23.48 9.49 -4.81
N TYR A 215 -23.04 8.25 -4.66
CA TYR A 215 -22.63 7.72 -3.36
C TYR A 215 -21.12 7.68 -3.16
N GLY A 216 -20.36 8.12 -4.14
CA GLY A 216 -18.90 8.11 -4.09
C GLY A 216 -18.30 6.71 -3.92
N LEU A 217 -18.95 5.65 -4.40
CA LEU A 217 -18.47 4.29 -4.26
C LEU A 217 -17.13 4.08 -4.96
N ARG A 218 -16.23 3.34 -4.30
CA ARG A 218 -15.00 2.90 -4.95
C ARG A 218 -15.31 1.89 -6.05
N ARG A 219 -14.46 1.82 -7.07
CA ARG A 219 -14.64 0.87 -8.19
C ARG A 219 -14.86 -0.57 -7.73
N GLY A 220 -14.11 -1.01 -6.71
CA GLY A 220 -14.27 -2.34 -6.14
C GLY A 220 -15.57 -2.52 -5.35
N GLU A 221 -16.05 -1.47 -4.66
CA GLU A 221 -17.33 -1.47 -3.96
C GLU A 221 -18.51 -1.53 -4.95
N VAL A 222 -18.42 -0.80 -6.07
CA VAL A 222 -19.41 -0.93 -7.15
C VAL A 222 -19.47 -2.34 -7.70
N CYS A 223 -18.30 -2.94 -8.04
CA CYS A 223 -18.25 -4.29 -8.58
C CYS A 223 -18.60 -5.37 -7.54
N GLY A 224 -18.43 -5.09 -6.26
CA GLY A 224 -18.75 -6.01 -5.16
C GLY A 224 -20.18 -5.92 -4.66
N LEU A 225 -20.99 -4.94 -5.14
CA LEU A 225 -22.36 -4.76 -4.70
C LEU A 225 -23.18 -6.02 -4.97
N CYS A 226 -23.84 -6.53 -3.93
CA CYS A 226 -24.70 -7.70 -3.98
C CYS A 226 -26.18 -7.31 -3.83
N TRP A 227 -27.08 -8.16 -4.26
CA TRP A 227 -28.51 -7.92 -4.12
C TRP A 227 -28.95 -7.85 -2.65
N ASP A 228 -28.28 -8.58 -1.75
CA ASP A 228 -28.52 -8.55 -0.31
C ASP A 228 -28.06 -7.23 0.36
N ASP A 229 -27.35 -6.37 -0.38
CA ASP A 229 -26.98 -5.03 0.09
C ASP A 229 -28.10 -4.00 -0.09
N ILE A 230 -29.25 -4.39 -0.69
CA ILE A 230 -30.35 -3.51 -1.00
C ILE A 230 -31.55 -3.86 -0.12
N ASP A 231 -31.84 -2.97 0.81
CA ASP A 231 -33.05 -3.03 1.63
C ASP A 231 -34.16 -2.29 0.92
N TRP A 232 -35.05 -3.05 0.29
CA TRP A 232 -36.15 -2.53 -0.49
C TRP A 232 -37.28 -1.92 0.37
N GLU A 233 -37.44 -2.41 1.60
CA GLU A 233 -38.46 -1.95 2.52
C GLU A 233 -38.10 -0.59 3.12
N ASN A 234 -36.88 -0.49 3.66
CA ASN A 234 -36.38 0.73 4.28
C ASN A 234 -35.74 1.71 3.28
N LYS A 235 -35.67 1.31 2.00
CA LYS A 235 -35.02 2.07 0.93
C LYS A 235 -33.58 2.48 1.27
N LEU A 236 -32.77 1.50 1.68
CA LEU A 236 -31.37 1.68 2.01
C LEU A 236 -30.48 0.86 1.08
N LEU A 237 -29.32 1.40 0.78
CA LEU A 237 -28.22 0.73 0.10
C LEU A 237 -27.06 0.64 1.06
N TYR A 238 -26.60 -0.58 1.32
CA TYR A 238 -25.45 -0.85 2.19
C TYR A 238 -24.18 -1.06 1.35
N VAL A 239 -23.07 -0.56 1.82
CA VAL A 239 -21.74 -0.81 1.24
C VAL A 239 -21.00 -1.74 2.19
N ARG A 240 -21.00 -3.05 1.88
CA ARG A 240 -20.43 -4.11 2.72
C ARG A 240 -19.41 -4.96 1.99
N HIS A 241 -19.43 -4.95 0.67
CA HIS A 241 -18.62 -5.83 -0.17
C HIS A 241 -17.62 -5.05 -1.02
N ASN A 242 -16.49 -5.68 -1.33
CA ASN A 242 -15.48 -5.16 -2.24
C ASN A 242 -14.99 -6.27 -3.16
N SER A 243 -15.10 -6.05 -4.45
CA SER A 243 -14.55 -6.95 -5.47
C SER A 243 -13.12 -6.55 -5.81
N MET A 244 -12.25 -7.54 -5.90
CA MET A 244 -10.85 -7.35 -6.29
C MET A 244 -10.37 -8.47 -7.21
N LEU A 245 -9.39 -8.16 -8.05
CA LEU A 245 -8.67 -9.15 -8.85
C LEU A 245 -7.45 -9.60 -8.03
N VAL A 246 -7.35 -10.89 -7.82
CA VAL A 246 -6.23 -11.56 -7.15
C VAL A 246 -5.62 -12.54 -8.15
N HIS A 247 -4.31 -12.72 -8.11
CA HIS A 247 -3.60 -13.67 -8.96
C HIS A 247 -3.16 -14.87 -8.14
N ASP A 248 -3.35 -16.07 -8.67
CA ASP A 248 -2.81 -17.29 -8.08
C ASP A 248 -1.30 -17.42 -8.36
N GLU A 249 -0.65 -18.41 -7.77
CA GLU A 249 0.80 -18.67 -7.96
C GLU A 249 1.18 -18.92 -9.44
N ALA A 250 0.22 -19.33 -10.27
CA ALA A 250 0.39 -19.48 -11.71
C ALA A 250 0.11 -18.20 -12.50
N GLY A 251 -0.10 -17.06 -11.82
CA GLY A 251 -0.39 -15.75 -12.44
C GLY A 251 -1.80 -15.63 -13.02
N ARG A 252 -2.71 -16.61 -12.79
CA ARG A 252 -4.08 -16.55 -13.30
C ARG A 252 -4.93 -15.68 -12.40
N GLY A 253 -5.53 -14.63 -12.99
CA GLY A 253 -6.38 -13.70 -12.26
C GLY A 253 -7.76 -14.31 -11.95
N ARG A 254 -8.17 -14.26 -10.67
CA ARG A 254 -9.55 -14.54 -10.24
C ARG A 254 -10.16 -13.31 -9.57
N VAL A 255 -11.45 -13.12 -9.75
CA VAL A 255 -12.19 -12.07 -9.05
C VAL A 255 -12.69 -12.63 -7.72
N VAL A 256 -12.34 -11.96 -6.63
CA VAL A 256 -12.78 -12.31 -5.27
C VAL A 256 -13.66 -11.18 -4.77
N CYS A 257 -14.86 -11.51 -4.30
CA CYS A 257 -15.71 -10.62 -3.55
C CYS A 257 -15.45 -10.86 -2.06
N SER A 258 -15.09 -9.83 -1.32
CA SER A 258 -14.77 -9.93 0.10
C SER A 258 -15.75 -9.11 0.92
N ASP A 259 -16.28 -9.70 1.98
CA ASP A 259 -17.11 -9.04 2.99
C ASP A 259 -16.24 -8.19 3.95
N LYS A 260 -14.91 -8.41 3.92
CA LYS A 260 -13.98 -7.64 4.72
C LYS A 260 -13.56 -6.39 3.95
N LEU A 261 -14.18 -5.26 4.29
CA LEU A 261 -13.71 -3.96 3.83
C LEU A 261 -12.41 -3.60 4.55
N LYS A 262 -11.56 -2.82 3.89
CA LYS A 262 -10.22 -2.46 4.37
C LYS A 262 -10.21 -1.79 5.75
N THR A 263 -11.26 -1.07 6.09
CA THR A 263 -11.41 -0.34 7.35
C THR A 263 -12.87 -0.36 7.80
N GLN A 264 -13.10 -0.25 9.09
CA GLN A 264 -14.46 -0.15 9.65
C GLN A 264 -15.22 1.07 9.12
N SER A 265 -14.55 2.19 8.85
CA SER A 265 -15.14 3.39 8.23
C SER A 265 -15.60 3.18 6.77
N SER A 266 -15.26 2.05 6.15
CA SER A 266 -15.74 1.72 4.81
C SER A 266 -17.16 1.14 4.82
N TYR A 267 -17.64 0.62 5.96
CA TYR A 267 -19.03 0.17 6.11
C TYR A 267 -19.93 1.40 6.28
N ARG A 268 -20.86 1.57 5.36
CA ARG A 268 -21.78 2.72 5.34
C ARG A 268 -23.07 2.39 4.61
N SER A 269 -24.11 3.14 4.90
CA SER A 269 -25.41 3.00 4.25
C SER A 269 -25.85 4.35 3.68
N PHE A 270 -26.67 4.28 2.65
CA PHE A 270 -27.21 5.46 1.97
C PHE A 270 -28.70 5.27 1.73
N PRO A 271 -29.50 6.34 1.78
CA PRO A 271 -30.87 6.30 1.23
C PRO A 271 -30.83 5.94 -0.25
N LEU A 272 -31.73 5.06 -0.67
CA LEU A 272 -31.81 4.60 -2.04
C LEU A 272 -32.43 5.71 -2.92
N HIS A 273 -31.58 6.30 -3.77
CA HIS A 273 -32.02 7.37 -4.69
C HIS A 273 -33.00 6.82 -5.73
N PRO A 274 -34.09 7.53 -6.08
CA PRO A 274 -35.14 7.04 -6.99
C PRO A 274 -34.63 6.54 -8.36
N GLN A 275 -33.65 7.25 -8.96
CA GLN A 275 -33.06 6.81 -10.23
C GLN A 275 -32.25 5.52 -10.08
N VAL A 276 -31.53 5.35 -8.95
CA VAL A 276 -30.78 4.13 -8.66
C VAL A 276 -31.76 2.98 -8.40
N GLU A 277 -32.82 3.21 -7.63
CA GLU A 277 -33.88 2.23 -7.39
C GLU A 277 -34.50 1.76 -8.71
N GLN A 278 -34.85 2.68 -9.61
CA GLN A 278 -35.40 2.35 -10.91
C GLN A 278 -34.47 1.47 -11.75
N LEU A 279 -33.18 1.82 -11.81
CA LEU A 279 -32.19 1.05 -12.59
C LEU A 279 -31.93 -0.33 -11.96
N LEU A 280 -31.92 -0.43 -10.62
CA LEU A 280 -31.79 -1.70 -9.91
C LEU A 280 -33.00 -2.60 -10.17
N ARG A 281 -34.24 -2.05 -10.08
CA ARG A 281 -35.45 -2.83 -10.36
C ARG A 281 -35.52 -3.32 -11.80
N ALA A 282 -35.11 -2.49 -12.76
CA ALA A 282 -35.03 -2.88 -14.17
C ALA A 282 -33.98 -4.01 -14.42
N LYS A 283 -32.94 -4.09 -13.58
CA LYS A 283 -31.89 -5.11 -13.67
C LYS A 283 -32.17 -6.35 -12.81
N GLN A 284 -33.18 -6.30 -11.94
CA GLN A 284 -33.44 -7.30 -10.91
C GLN A 284 -33.67 -8.71 -11.52
N PRO A 285 -32.89 -9.72 -11.10
CA PRO A 285 -33.11 -11.11 -11.51
C PRO A 285 -34.30 -11.73 -10.76
N HIS A 286 -34.77 -12.90 -11.20
CA HIS A 286 -35.81 -13.65 -10.51
C HIS A 286 -35.41 -14.07 -9.07
N ARG A 287 -34.13 -14.22 -8.79
CA ARG A 287 -33.57 -14.49 -7.44
C ARG A 287 -32.69 -13.33 -7.02
N LEU A 288 -33.00 -12.74 -5.86
CA LEU A 288 -32.25 -11.64 -5.26
C LEU A 288 -31.04 -12.18 -4.47
N CYS A 289 -30.11 -12.84 -5.15
CA CYS A 289 -28.86 -13.32 -4.53
C CYS A 289 -27.68 -13.11 -5.47
N GLY A 290 -26.49 -12.98 -4.91
CA GLY A 290 -25.25 -12.79 -5.65
C GLY A 290 -25.01 -11.34 -6.09
N PRO A 291 -24.02 -11.12 -6.99
CA PRO A 291 -23.57 -9.79 -7.38
C PRO A 291 -24.61 -9.08 -8.26
N VAL A 292 -24.77 -7.76 -8.07
CA VAL A 292 -25.57 -6.88 -8.94
C VAL A 292 -24.94 -6.74 -10.33
N PHE A 293 -23.61 -6.75 -10.38
CA PHE A 293 -22.84 -6.66 -11.61
C PHE A 293 -22.06 -7.97 -11.83
N GLU A 294 -22.52 -8.72 -12.80
CA GLU A 294 -21.94 -10.02 -13.11
C GLU A 294 -20.78 -9.94 -14.12
N GLY A 295 -19.78 -10.76 -13.89
CA GLY A 295 -18.69 -10.99 -14.83
C GLY A 295 -19.06 -11.98 -15.94
N ARG A 296 -18.24 -12.05 -16.97
CA ARG A 296 -18.46 -12.94 -18.14
C ARG A 296 -18.64 -14.43 -17.80
N TYR A 297 -18.04 -14.87 -16.69
CA TYR A 297 -18.02 -16.29 -16.27
C TYR A 297 -18.83 -16.53 -14.99
N GLY A 298 -19.80 -15.66 -14.68
CA GLY A 298 -20.46 -15.63 -13.39
C GLY A 298 -19.63 -14.92 -12.31
N GLY A 299 -20.19 -14.78 -11.10
CA GLY A 299 -19.56 -14.03 -10.04
C GLY A 299 -19.48 -12.52 -10.30
N SER A 300 -18.78 -11.79 -9.43
CA SER A 300 -18.70 -10.33 -9.52
C SER A 300 -17.91 -9.85 -10.72
N LEU A 301 -18.34 -8.70 -11.30
CA LEU A 301 -17.61 -8.01 -12.35
C LEU A 301 -16.20 -7.63 -11.89
N SER A 302 -15.20 -7.89 -12.74
CA SER A 302 -13.83 -7.45 -12.46
C SER A 302 -13.73 -5.92 -12.46
N PRO A 303 -13.14 -5.31 -11.39
CA PRO A 303 -12.89 -3.88 -11.37
C PRO A 303 -12.04 -3.38 -12.55
N SER A 304 -11.13 -4.20 -13.06
CA SER A 304 -10.33 -3.87 -14.25
C SER A 304 -11.19 -3.80 -15.51
N SER A 305 -12.11 -4.75 -15.69
CA SER A 305 -13.08 -4.76 -16.82
C SER A 305 -13.98 -3.54 -16.79
N LEU A 306 -14.51 -3.17 -15.61
CA LEU A 306 -15.34 -1.95 -15.47
C LEU A 306 -14.54 -0.71 -15.88
N GLY A 307 -13.30 -0.58 -15.41
CA GLY A 307 -12.44 0.56 -15.79
C GLY A 307 -12.14 0.63 -17.28
N SER A 308 -11.91 -0.52 -17.92
CA SER A 308 -11.64 -0.60 -19.36
C SER A 308 -12.89 -0.29 -20.19
N LYS A 309 -14.07 -0.81 -19.81
CA LYS A 309 -15.35 -0.49 -20.42
C LYS A 309 -15.67 1.01 -20.33
N PHE A 310 -15.46 1.60 -19.15
CA PHE A 310 -15.69 3.03 -18.93
C PHE A 310 -14.75 3.89 -19.79
N ARG A 311 -13.46 3.56 -19.86
CA ARG A 311 -12.49 4.28 -20.71
C ARG A 311 -12.88 4.22 -22.18
N ARG A 312 -13.28 3.05 -22.68
CA ARG A 312 -13.75 2.89 -24.06
C ARG A 312 -15.00 3.75 -24.30
N PHE A 313 -15.97 3.69 -23.40
CA PHE A 313 -17.20 4.47 -23.49
C PHE A 313 -16.94 5.98 -23.62
N LEU A 314 -16.04 6.54 -22.77
CA LEU A 314 -15.67 7.95 -22.84
C LEU A 314 -15.06 8.31 -24.20
N LYS A 315 -14.19 7.43 -24.74
CA LYS A 315 -13.57 7.63 -26.05
C LYS A 315 -14.62 7.60 -27.18
N ASP A 316 -15.51 6.60 -27.17
CA ASP A 316 -16.51 6.40 -28.22
C ASP A 316 -17.57 7.52 -28.25
N ASN A 317 -17.79 8.19 -27.12
CA ASN A 317 -18.71 9.32 -27.00
C ASN A 317 -18.02 10.69 -26.97
N HIS A 318 -16.72 10.77 -27.31
CA HIS A 318 -15.93 12.00 -27.35
C HIS A 318 -15.96 12.81 -26.03
N LEU A 319 -16.10 12.11 -24.89
CA LEU A 319 -16.10 12.73 -23.58
C LEU A 319 -14.66 12.86 -23.05
N ARG A 320 -14.41 13.88 -22.23
CA ARG A 320 -13.09 14.07 -21.61
C ARG A 320 -12.70 12.83 -20.82
N HIS A 321 -11.48 12.37 -21.02
CA HIS A 321 -10.97 11.20 -20.33
C HIS A 321 -10.79 11.46 -18.83
N ILE A 322 -11.43 10.62 -18.01
CA ILE A 322 -11.18 10.47 -16.58
C ILE A 322 -11.11 8.98 -16.23
N ARG A 323 -10.45 8.64 -15.14
CA ARG A 323 -10.50 7.28 -14.60
C ARG A 323 -11.82 7.05 -13.88
N PHE A 324 -12.30 5.81 -13.81
CA PHE A 324 -13.52 5.49 -13.06
C PHE A 324 -13.45 5.96 -11.60
N HIS A 325 -12.25 5.94 -10.98
CA HIS A 325 -12.07 6.43 -9.62
C HIS A 325 -12.24 7.95 -9.49
N ASP A 326 -12.04 8.70 -10.55
CA ASP A 326 -12.19 10.16 -10.56
C ASP A 326 -13.67 10.58 -10.48
N LEU A 327 -14.63 9.68 -10.76
CA LEU A 327 -16.06 9.89 -10.48
C LEU A 327 -16.31 10.08 -8.98
N ARG A 328 -15.64 9.32 -8.14
CA ARG A 328 -15.67 9.49 -6.70
C ARG A 328 -15.03 10.83 -6.27
N HIS A 329 -13.96 11.26 -6.93
CA HIS A 329 -13.39 12.59 -6.75
C HIS A 329 -14.39 13.68 -7.13
N THR A 330 -15.11 13.49 -8.24
CA THR A 330 -16.19 14.38 -8.69
C THR A 330 -17.30 14.48 -7.63
N CYS A 331 -17.75 13.36 -7.06
CA CYS A 331 -18.70 13.33 -5.96
C CYS A 331 -18.24 14.17 -4.77
N ALA A 332 -17.02 13.92 -4.27
CA ALA A 332 -16.46 14.65 -3.12
C ALA A 332 -16.37 16.16 -3.38
N THR A 333 -15.88 16.55 -4.57
CA THR A 333 -15.78 17.95 -4.97
C THR A 333 -17.17 18.60 -5.08
N SER A 334 -18.15 17.87 -5.63
CA SER A 334 -19.53 18.37 -5.73
C SER A 334 -20.18 18.60 -4.36
N LEU A 335 -19.89 17.75 -3.36
CA LEU A 335 -20.33 17.94 -1.98
C LEU A 335 -19.66 19.17 -1.35
N ALA A 336 -18.34 19.32 -1.52
CA ALA A 336 -17.61 20.48 -1.02
C ALA A 336 -18.10 21.81 -1.62
N GLN A 337 -18.33 21.84 -2.94
CA GLN A 337 -18.87 23.03 -3.62
C GLN A 337 -20.28 23.42 -3.14
N ARG A 338 -21.07 22.44 -2.69
CA ARG A 338 -22.39 22.66 -2.09
C ARG A 338 -22.34 23.03 -0.59
N GLY A 339 -21.16 23.11 -0.01
CA GLY A 339 -20.94 23.58 1.35
C GLY A 339 -21.04 22.49 2.43
N CYS A 340 -20.95 21.22 2.05
CA CYS A 340 -20.84 20.16 3.04
C CYS A 340 -19.52 20.28 3.79
N ASP A 341 -19.55 20.06 5.10
CA ASP A 341 -18.35 20.09 5.93
C ASP A 341 -17.39 18.94 5.61
N THR A 342 -16.09 19.17 5.85
CA THR A 342 -15.06 18.17 5.59
C THR A 342 -15.29 16.87 6.31
N THR A 343 -15.78 16.94 7.56
CA THR A 343 -16.11 15.77 8.39
C THR A 343 -17.25 14.95 7.79
N ASP A 344 -18.28 15.60 7.27
CA ASP A 344 -19.41 14.96 6.62
C ASP A 344 -18.98 14.30 5.31
N ILE A 345 -18.16 15.00 4.52
CA ILE A 345 -17.59 14.42 3.29
C ILE A 345 -16.71 13.21 3.63
N GLN A 346 -15.91 13.26 4.70
CA GLN A 346 -15.11 12.11 5.13
C GLN A 346 -15.97 10.91 5.49
N ALA A 347 -17.02 11.11 6.28
CA ALA A 347 -17.96 10.08 6.68
C ALA A 347 -18.68 9.50 5.45
N TYR A 348 -19.21 10.37 4.60
CA TYR A 348 -19.91 10.01 3.36
C TYR A 348 -19.04 9.17 2.43
N MET A 349 -17.79 9.56 2.26
CA MET A 349 -16.82 8.87 1.41
C MET A 349 -16.22 7.62 2.09
N GLY A 350 -16.31 7.45 3.40
CA GLY A 350 -15.63 6.40 4.13
C GLY A 350 -14.10 6.52 4.04
N HIS A 351 -13.57 7.71 4.33
CA HIS A 351 -12.13 7.95 4.37
C HIS A 351 -11.59 7.73 5.79
N SER A 352 -10.67 6.78 5.94
CA SER A 352 -9.98 6.52 7.21
C SER A 352 -8.90 7.56 7.53
N ASN A 353 -8.43 8.33 6.53
CA ASN A 353 -7.40 9.35 6.70
C ASN A 353 -7.95 10.72 6.30
N PRO A 354 -7.97 11.72 7.23
CA PRO A 354 -8.38 13.10 6.96
C PRO A 354 -7.65 13.76 5.79
N GLY A 355 -6.35 13.50 5.64
CA GLY A 355 -5.54 14.02 4.54
C GLY A 355 -6.00 13.58 3.14
N THR A 356 -6.89 12.58 3.06
CA THR A 356 -7.50 12.18 1.79
C THR A 356 -8.60 13.15 1.37
N THR A 357 -9.37 13.67 2.32
CA THR A 357 -10.47 14.60 2.06
C THR A 357 -9.97 16.03 1.82
N SER A 358 -8.91 16.45 2.51
CA SER A 358 -8.30 17.77 2.31
C SER A 358 -7.82 18.03 0.87
N ARG A 359 -7.61 16.98 0.08
CA ARG A 359 -7.27 17.10 -1.35
C ARG A 359 -8.41 17.59 -2.23
N TYR A 360 -9.65 17.52 -1.77
CA TYR A 360 -10.86 17.95 -2.50
C TYR A 360 -11.29 19.36 -2.12
N ILE A 361 -10.76 19.86 -1.04
CA ILE A 361 -10.99 21.20 -0.56
C ILE A 361 -9.85 22.04 -1.07
N HIS A 362 -9.98 22.55 -2.29
CA HIS A 362 -9.10 23.60 -2.79
C HIS A 362 -9.52 24.89 -2.07
N PRO A 363 -8.58 25.54 -1.34
CA PRO A 363 -8.85 26.84 -0.71
C PRO A 363 -8.88 27.96 -1.76
N GLU A 364 -9.42 27.70 -2.95
CA GLU A 364 -9.46 28.70 -4.02
C GLU A 364 -10.79 29.44 -4.01
N ILE A 365 -10.67 30.75 -3.72
CA ILE A 365 -11.64 31.84 -4.00
C ILE A 365 -12.98 31.75 -3.25
N ASN A 366 -13.65 30.58 -3.19
CA ASN A 366 -14.96 30.46 -2.57
C ASN A 366 -14.95 30.37 -1.04
N GLU A 367 -13.90 29.77 -0.42
CA GLU A 367 -13.78 29.76 1.05
C GLU A 367 -13.39 31.13 1.59
N ASN A 368 -12.48 31.82 0.91
CA ASN A 368 -12.11 33.18 1.26
C ASN A 368 -13.30 34.14 1.09
N ALA A 369 -14.09 33.98 0.02
CA ALA A 369 -15.31 34.75 -0.20
C ALA A 369 -16.41 34.46 0.85
N ARG A 370 -16.60 33.18 1.22
CA ARG A 370 -17.53 32.80 2.31
C ARG A 370 -17.05 33.23 3.68
N SER A 371 -15.73 33.12 3.94
CA SER A 371 -15.13 33.60 5.17
C SER A 371 -15.23 35.11 5.27
N LEU A 372 -15.04 35.83 4.18
CA LEU A 372 -15.23 37.26 4.08
C LEU A 372 -16.69 37.65 4.36
N GLN A 373 -17.66 36.95 3.73
CA GLN A 373 -19.11 37.18 3.97
C GLN A 373 -19.50 36.89 5.43
N ARG A 374 -18.92 35.85 6.07
CA ARG A 374 -19.15 35.56 7.50
C ARG A 374 -18.56 36.64 8.38
N LEU A 375 -17.36 37.15 8.06
CA LEU A 375 -16.74 38.25 8.74
C LEU A 375 -17.51 39.55 8.55
N GLU A 376 -17.98 39.85 7.35
CA GLU A 376 -18.82 41.02 7.07
C GLU A 376 -20.16 40.97 7.85
N LYS A 377 -20.81 39.78 7.90
CA LYS A 377 -22.01 39.61 8.74
C LYS A 377 -21.71 39.77 10.24
N ALA A 378 -20.57 39.22 10.71
CA ALA A 378 -20.18 39.38 12.11
C ALA A 378 -19.86 40.84 12.45
N LEU A 379 -19.23 41.59 11.57
CA LEU A 379 -18.92 43.00 11.75
C LEU A 379 -20.18 43.87 11.65
N ALA A 380 -21.14 43.53 10.79
CA ALA A 380 -22.40 44.23 10.69
C ALA A 380 -23.33 44.04 11.93
N CYS A 381 -23.07 43.02 12.76
CA CYS A 381 -23.80 42.82 14.01
C CYS A 381 -23.17 43.58 15.20
N VAL A 382 -22.04 44.26 15.02
CA VAL A 382 -21.32 45.02 16.06
C VAL A 382 -21.47 46.52 15.85
N SER A 383 -22.04 46.96 14.75
CA SER A 383 -22.45 48.34 14.45
C SER A 383 -23.94 48.52 14.65
#